data_0ae183480c4e2e94bc65ef66887bfc5c
#
_entry.id   0ae183480c4e2e94bc65ef66887bfc5c
#
_cell.length_a   1.000
_cell.length_b   1.000
_cell.length_c   1.000
_cell.angle_alpha   90.00
_cell.angle_beta   90.00
_cell.angle_gamma   90.00
#
_symmetry.space_group_name_H-M   'P 1'
#
loop_
_entity.id
_entity.type
_entity.pdbx_description
1 polymer ?
#
loop_
_entity_poly.entity_id
_entity_poly.type
_entity_poly.pdbx_seq_one_letter_code
_entity_poly.pdbx_strand_id
1 'polypeptide(L)'
;MKKHIVCFGDSNTHGYCAMNDGRFDENERWTCLLQKSLGEDYLILEEGLSGRTTSFRDPVFEGLSGLDYLYPCLMSHEPVDLLVIMLGTNDTKERFSAGAPAIGLGMIRLVKKAIATTDCWRDGKPQILIVTPQNIGKEYENSNVAGTMGNGCAEKSRGLAAEYERIAGQFGCYYLDANEVVKAAPNDIDHMHLTKEGHSQLASGITRKIMEII
;
A
#
# COMPACT_ATOMS: atom_id res chain seq x y z
N MET A 1 -9.31 -3.12 25.04
CA MET A 1 -9.40 -2.07 24.00
C MET A 1 -8.79 -2.67 22.74
N LYS A 2 -9.46 -2.55 21.58
CA LYS A 2 -8.95 -3.11 20.32
C LYS A 2 -7.63 -2.48 19.89
N LYS A 3 -6.78 -3.23 19.22
CA LYS A 3 -5.59 -2.72 18.54
C LYS A 3 -6.00 -2.13 17.19
N HIS A 4 -5.66 -0.88 16.93
CA HIS A 4 -5.99 -0.16 15.71
C HIS A 4 -4.88 -0.31 14.67
N ILE A 5 -5.21 -0.86 13.52
CA ILE A 5 -4.29 -1.03 12.39
C ILE A 5 -4.79 -0.21 11.21
N VAL A 6 -4.05 0.82 10.83
CA VAL A 6 -4.36 1.65 9.67
C VAL A 6 -3.71 1.04 8.43
N CYS A 7 -4.51 0.63 7.46
CA CYS A 7 -4.06 0.11 6.17
C CYS A 7 -4.07 1.22 5.12
N PHE A 8 -2.95 1.92 4.99
CA PHE A 8 -2.78 3.09 4.14
C PHE A 8 -2.20 2.70 2.78
N GLY A 9 -3.00 2.85 1.71
CA GLY A 9 -2.60 2.39 0.39
C GLY A 9 -3.39 3.01 -0.75
N ASP A 10 -3.22 2.41 -1.92
CA ASP A 10 -3.84 2.81 -3.18
C ASP A 10 -5.06 1.95 -3.55
N SER A 11 -5.28 1.75 -4.86
CA SER A 11 -6.37 0.93 -5.41
C SER A 11 -6.32 -0.54 -4.93
N ASN A 12 -5.13 -1.12 -4.75
CA ASN A 12 -5.01 -2.47 -4.22
C ASN A 12 -5.42 -2.57 -2.75
N THR A 13 -5.29 -1.49 -1.98
CA THR A 13 -5.81 -1.41 -0.61
C THR A 13 -7.30 -1.06 -0.60
N HIS A 14 -7.75 -0.20 -1.51
CA HIS A 14 -9.17 0.05 -1.73
C HIS A 14 -9.92 -1.22 -2.13
N GLY A 15 -9.26 -2.13 -2.81
CA GLY A 15 -9.86 -3.36 -3.34
C GLY A 15 -10.50 -3.14 -4.71
N TYR A 16 -9.88 -2.34 -5.58
CA TYR A 16 -10.36 -2.16 -6.95
C TYR A 16 -10.41 -3.49 -7.71
N CYS A 17 -11.52 -3.74 -8.37
CA CYS A 17 -11.79 -4.93 -9.17
C CYS A 17 -11.83 -4.57 -10.66
N ALA A 18 -10.77 -4.93 -11.39
CA ALA A 18 -10.66 -4.63 -12.83
C ALA A 18 -11.72 -5.34 -13.68
N MET A 19 -12.30 -6.44 -13.21
CA MET A 19 -13.30 -7.21 -13.97
C MET A 19 -14.62 -6.47 -14.20
N ASN A 20 -14.97 -5.57 -13.29
CA ASN A 20 -16.27 -4.86 -13.33
C ASN A 20 -16.13 -3.34 -13.10
N ASP A 21 -14.90 -2.83 -13.12
CA ASP A 21 -14.57 -1.42 -12.82
C ASP A 21 -15.17 -0.97 -11.48
N GLY A 22 -15.14 -1.86 -10.50
CA GLY A 22 -15.78 -1.69 -9.20
C GLY A 22 -14.84 -1.92 -8.03
N ARG A 23 -15.40 -2.42 -6.94
CA ARG A 23 -14.69 -2.76 -5.71
C ARG A 23 -15.03 -4.19 -5.31
N PHE A 24 -14.03 -4.99 -4.93
CA PHE A 24 -14.25 -6.29 -4.29
C PHE A 24 -15.07 -6.13 -3.00
N ASP A 25 -15.91 -7.10 -2.70
CA ASP A 25 -16.71 -7.08 -1.48
C ASP A 25 -15.90 -7.38 -0.20
N GLU A 26 -16.58 -7.38 0.95
CA GLU A 26 -15.96 -7.58 2.27
C GLU A 26 -15.41 -9.00 2.48
N ASN A 27 -15.81 -9.96 1.64
CA ASN A 27 -15.29 -11.33 1.70
C ASN A 27 -14.09 -11.55 0.78
N GLU A 28 -13.68 -10.54 0.04
CA GLU A 28 -12.66 -10.62 -1.00
C GLU A 28 -11.49 -9.66 -0.75
N ARG A 29 -11.74 -8.44 -0.28
CA ARG A 29 -10.69 -7.43 -0.03
C ARG A 29 -9.73 -7.90 1.06
N TRP A 30 -8.43 -7.74 0.82
CA TRP A 30 -7.40 -8.16 1.79
C TRP A 30 -7.55 -7.52 3.17
N THR A 31 -7.99 -6.28 3.24
CA THR A 31 -8.22 -5.55 4.50
C THR A 31 -9.33 -6.16 5.33
N CYS A 32 -10.43 -6.54 4.71
CA CYS A 32 -11.55 -7.23 5.38
C CYS A 32 -11.20 -8.68 5.73
N LEU A 33 -10.46 -9.37 4.86
CA LEU A 33 -9.93 -10.71 5.16
C LEU A 33 -8.94 -10.66 6.33
N LEU A 34 -8.13 -9.61 6.42
CA LEU A 34 -7.23 -9.34 7.54
C LEU A 34 -8.02 -9.15 8.84
N GLN A 35 -9.07 -8.31 8.83
CA GLN A 35 -9.97 -8.14 9.99
C GLN A 35 -10.56 -9.46 10.44
N LYS A 36 -11.03 -10.28 9.49
CA LYS A 36 -11.60 -11.60 9.79
C LYS A 36 -10.58 -12.55 10.40
N SER A 37 -9.34 -12.50 9.92
CA SER A 37 -8.26 -13.37 10.39
C SER A 37 -7.72 -12.99 11.77
N LEU A 38 -7.64 -11.69 12.07
CA LEU A 38 -7.16 -11.18 13.36
C LEU A 38 -8.25 -11.17 14.44
N GLY A 39 -9.53 -11.20 14.06
CA GLY A 39 -10.65 -11.28 14.98
C GLY A 39 -11.01 -9.96 15.67
N GLU A 40 -11.75 -10.08 16.79
CA GLU A 40 -12.38 -8.93 17.45
C GLU A 40 -11.44 -8.08 18.31
N ASP A 41 -10.25 -8.58 18.62
CA ASP A 41 -9.24 -7.83 19.37
C ASP A 41 -8.56 -6.74 18.55
N TYR A 42 -8.81 -6.71 17.24
CA TYR A 42 -8.26 -5.76 16.29
C TYR A 42 -9.35 -4.93 15.60
N LEU A 43 -8.98 -3.75 15.17
CA LEU A 43 -9.78 -2.87 14.32
C LEU A 43 -8.94 -2.49 13.10
N ILE A 44 -9.33 -2.98 11.94
CA ILE A 44 -8.69 -2.67 10.68
C ILE A 44 -9.36 -1.45 10.04
N LEU A 45 -8.57 -0.42 9.80
CA LEU A 45 -9.01 0.85 9.24
C LEU A 45 -8.58 0.91 7.77
N GLU A 46 -9.55 0.80 6.87
CA GLU A 46 -9.31 0.76 5.42
C GLU A 46 -9.08 2.17 4.87
N GLU A 47 -7.84 2.54 4.62
CA GLU A 47 -7.42 3.83 4.07
C GLU A 47 -6.84 3.67 2.66
N GLY A 48 -7.51 2.89 1.81
CA GLY A 48 -7.20 2.72 0.39
C GLY A 48 -7.87 3.80 -0.47
N LEU A 49 -7.09 4.47 -1.34
CA LEU A 49 -7.60 5.42 -2.32
C LEU A 49 -7.00 5.12 -3.69
N SER A 50 -7.84 4.80 -4.68
CA SER A 50 -7.39 4.54 -6.06
C SER A 50 -6.60 5.72 -6.62
N GLY A 51 -5.42 5.43 -7.16
CA GLY A 51 -4.53 6.45 -7.71
C GLY A 51 -3.55 7.09 -6.70
N ARG A 52 -3.67 6.79 -5.39
CA ARG A 52 -2.79 7.38 -4.37
C ARG A 52 -1.33 7.08 -4.64
N THR A 53 -0.51 8.13 -4.57
CA THR A 53 0.95 8.10 -4.64
C THR A 53 1.55 8.15 -3.23
N THR A 54 2.86 7.96 -3.11
CA THR A 54 3.58 8.21 -1.85
C THR A 54 3.53 9.70 -1.49
N SER A 55 4.13 10.57 -2.29
CA SER A 55 4.24 12.01 -2.01
C SER A 55 4.11 12.90 -3.25
N PHE A 56 3.91 12.32 -4.42
CA PHE A 56 3.77 13.06 -5.66
C PHE A 56 2.35 13.62 -5.77
N ARG A 57 2.25 14.91 -6.06
CA ARG A 57 0.98 15.53 -6.44
C ARG A 57 0.74 15.23 -7.91
N ASP A 58 -0.36 14.58 -8.22
CA ASP A 58 -0.71 14.27 -9.61
C ASP A 58 -1.18 15.55 -10.31
N PRO A 59 -0.57 15.94 -11.44
CA PRO A 59 -0.97 17.15 -12.17
C PRO A 59 -2.32 17.01 -12.86
N VAL A 60 -2.87 15.78 -12.94
CA VAL A 60 -4.13 15.46 -13.63
C VAL A 60 -5.28 15.23 -12.65
N PHE A 61 -4.98 14.66 -11.46
CA PHE A 61 -5.98 14.29 -10.47
C PHE A 61 -5.63 14.86 -9.09
N GLU A 62 -6.64 15.44 -8.44
CA GLU A 62 -6.49 16.05 -7.12
C GLU A 62 -6.54 15.05 -5.96
N GLY A 63 -5.92 15.40 -4.84
CA GLY A 63 -6.07 14.68 -3.57
C GLY A 63 -5.32 13.35 -3.48
N LEU A 64 -4.50 12.99 -4.47
CA LEU A 64 -3.85 11.68 -4.53
C LEU A 64 -2.51 11.58 -3.81
N SER A 65 -1.93 12.67 -3.32
CA SER A 65 -0.69 12.62 -2.53
C SER A 65 -0.94 12.00 -1.15
N GLY A 66 -0.39 10.83 -0.89
CA GLY A 66 -0.46 10.18 0.41
C GLY A 66 0.15 11.04 1.51
N LEU A 67 1.25 11.75 1.21
CA LEU A 67 1.91 12.63 2.16
C LEU A 67 1.01 13.78 2.65
N ASP A 68 0.16 14.31 1.77
CA ASP A 68 -0.75 15.41 2.14
C ASP A 68 -1.88 14.92 3.07
N TYR A 69 -2.30 13.67 2.93
CA TYR A 69 -3.41 13.09 3.70
C TYR A 69 -2.97 12.30 4.95
N LEU A 70 -1.71 11.87 5.05
CA LEU A 70 -1.28 10.96 6.13
C LEU A 70 -1.50 11.53 7.54
N TYR A 71 -1.22 12.82 7.77
CA TYR A 71 -1.42 13.43 9.08
C TYR A 71 -2.89 13.42 9.52
N PRO A 72 -3.86 13.96 8.75
CA PRO A 72 -5.27 13.87 9.14
C PRO A 72 -5.78 12.44 9.27
N CYS A 73 -5.29 11.52 8.44
CA CYS A 73 -5.62 10.09 8.54
C CYS A 73 -5.20 9.53 9.91
N LEU A 74 -3.94 9.68 10.30
CA LEU A 74 -3.44 9.15 11.57
C LEU A 74 -4.15 9.76 12.78
N MET A 75 -4.35 11.08 12.79
CA MET A 75 -5.01 11.78 13.89
C MET A 75 -6.49 11.43 14.01
N SER A 76 -7.16 11.14 12.90
CA SER A 76 -8.57 10.70 12.92
C SER A 76 -8.76 9.27 13.41
N HIS A 77 -7.70 8.47 13.41
CA HIS A 77 -7.73 7.06 13.79
C HIS A 77 -6.99 6.74 15.10
N GLU A 78 -6.60 7.78 15.85
CA GLU A 78 -5.94 7.59 17.15
C GLU A 78 -6.83 6.81 18.14
N PRO A 79 -6.24 5.98 18.99
CA PRO A 79 -4.83 5.63 19.07
C PRO A 79 -4.45 4.53 18.06
N VAL A 80 -3.40 4.75 17.28
CA VAL A 80 -2.89 3.80 16.28
C VAL A 80 -1.87 2.86 16.92
N ASP A 81 -1.99 1.56 16.69
CA ASP A 81 -1.04 0.54 17.13
C ASP A 81 -0.07 0.15 16.02
N LEU A 82 -0.53 0.14 14.77
CA LEU A 82 0.30 -0.17 13.59
C LEU A 82 -0.20 0.59 12.36
N LEU A 83 0.73 1.19 11.63
CA LEU A 83 0.50 1.73 10.29
C LEU A 83 1.10 0.78 9.25
N VAL A 84 0.27 0.23 8.38
CA VAL A 84 0.68 -0.53 7.20
C VAL A 84 0.64 0.40 6.00
N ILE A 85 1.78 0.62 5.33
CA ILE A 85 1.87 1.45 4.13
C ILE A 85 2.16 0.57 2.92
N MET A 86 1.23 0.52 1.97
CA MET A 86 1.40 -0.16 0.69
C MET A 86 1.09 0.82 -0.44
N LEU A 87 2.13 1.52 -0.91
CA LEU A 87 2.09 2.55 -1.95
C LEU A 87 3.32 2.41 -2.86
N GLY A 88 3.28 3.09 -4.01
CA GLY A 88 4.38 3.14 -4.97
C GLY A 88 3.96 2.75 -6.39
N THR A 89 2.91 1.98 -6.55
CA THR A 89 2.39 1.59 -7.87
C THR A 89 2.07 2.81 -8.73
N ASN A 90 1.35 3.78 -8.18
CA ASN A 90 0.95 4.99 -8.92
C ASN A 90 2.10 5.96 -9.16
N ASP A 91 3.12 5.91 -8.33
CA ASP A 91 4.34 6.73 -8.47
C ASP A 91 5.16 6.32 -9.71
N THR A 92 4.97 5.08 -10.21
CA THR A 92 5.64 4.60 -11.41
C THR A 92 5.14 5.28 -12.69
N LYS A 93 3.98 5.95 -12.68
CA LYS A 93 3.40 6.62 -13.85
C LYS A 93 4.45 7.48 -14.55
N GLU A 94 4.49 7.38 -15.88
CA GLU A 94 5.48 8.06 -16.71
C GLU A 94 5.52 9.58 -16.46
N ARG A 95 4.34 10.19 -16.25
CA ARG A 95 4.20 11.63 -16.00
C ARG A 95 4.95 12.17 -14.77
N PHE A 96 5.30 11.30 -13.81
CA PHE A 96 6.12 11.70 -12.69
C PHE A 96 7.63 11.62 -12.97
N SER A 97 8.03 10.96 -14.04
CA SER A 97 9.43 10.75 -14.43
C SER A 97 10.32 10.23 -13.29
N ALA A 98 9.72 9.49 -12.34
CA ALA A 98 10.39 8.99 -11.14
C ALA A 98 10.79 7.53 -11.32
N GLY A 99 12.05 7.21 -11.04
CA GLY A 99 12.51 5.83 -10.88
C GLY A 99 12.35 5.34 -9.44
N ALA A 100 12.60 4.07 -9.19
CA ALA A 100 12.46 3.46 -7.86
C ALA A 100 13.17 4.21 -6.72
N PRO A 101 14.41 4.74 -6.89
CA PRO A 101 15.03 5.54 -5.85
C PRO A 101 14.26 6.82 -5.50
N ALA A 102 13.69 7.52 -6.49
CA ALA A 102 12.90 8.73 -6.26
C ALA A 102 11.56 8.41 -5.57
N ILE A 103 10.94 7.28 -5.92
CA ILE A 103 9.74 6.76 -5.24
C ILE A 103 10.09 6.39 -3.79
N GLY A 104 11.25 5.78 -3.56
CA GLY A 104 11.80 5.51 -2.23
C GLY A 104 11.94 6.78 -1.37
N LEU A 105 12.37 7.91 -1.96
CA LEU A 105 12.37 9.19 -1.24
C LEU A 105 10.97 9.64 -0.83
N GLY A 106 9.95 9.35 -1.64
CA GLY A 106 8.54 9.56 -1.28
C GLY A 106 8.12 8.73 -0.07
N MET A 107 8.49 7.44 -0.04
CA MET A 107 8.25 6.56 1.11
C MET A 107 8.98 7.07 2.37
N ILE A 108 10.22 7.52 2.27
CA ILE A 108 10.95 8.14 3.40
C ILE A 108 10.18 9.34 3.98
N ARG A 109 9.57 10.16 3.13
CA ARG A 109 8.77 11.29 3.60
C ARG A 109 7.53 10.85 4.38
N LEU A 110 6.84 9.79 3.92
CA LEU A 110 5.72 9.19 4.65
C LEU A 110 6.15 8.66 6.01
N VAL A 111 7.21 7.85 6.04
CA VAL A 111 7.75 7.27 7.29
C VAL A 111 8.14 8.38 8.28
N LYS A 112 8.89 9.39 7.83
CA LYS A 112 9.28 10.51 8.68
C LYS A 112 8.07 11.29 9.21
N LYS A 113 7.06 11.53 8.37
CA LYS A 113 5.82 12.19 8.81
C LYS A 113 5.08 11.35 9.85
N ALA A 114 4.94 10.04 9.63
CA ALA A 114 4.30 9.14 10.57
C ALA A 114 5.02 9.12 11.94
N ILE A 115 6.36 9.01 11.93
CA ILE A 115 7.17 9.06 13.15
C ILE A 115 7.01 10.40 13.88
N ALA A 116 6.95 11.52 13.16
CA ALA A 116 6.81 12.86 13.73
C ALA A 116 5.38 13.14 14.23
N THR A 117 4.37 12.36 13.87
CA THR A 117 3.00 12.47 14.37
C THR A 117 2.87 11.67 15.67
N THR A 118 3.50 12.18 16.74
CA THR A 118 3.65 11.44 18.01
C THR A 118 2.34 11.14 18.72
N ASP A 119 1.37 12.03 18.60
CA ASP A 119 0.14 12.01 19.41
C ASP A 119 -0.83 10.89 18.96
N CYS A 120 -0.74 10.44 17.71
CA CYS A 120 -1.62 9.39 17.21
C CYS A 120 -1.26 7.98 17.70
N TRP A 121 -0.02 7.76 18.17
CA TRP A 121 0.46 6.42 18.52
C TRP A 121 0.07 6.00 19.93
N ARG A 122 -0.42 4.78 20.07
CA ARG A 122 -0.60 4.21 21.40
C ARG A 122 0.76 4.16 22.11
N ASP A 123 0.81 4.66 23.32
CA ASP A 123 2.02 4.76 24.13
C ASP A 123 3.18 5.57 23.48
N GLY A 124 2.86 6.43 22.50
CA GLY A 124 3.83 7.29 21.82
C GLY A 124 4.89 6.55 20.99
N LYS A 125 4.66 5.28 20.64
CA LYS A 125 5.64 4.45 19.93
C LYS A 125 5.19 4.15 18.50
N PRO A 126 5.78 4.80 17.48
CA PRO A 126 5.48 4.51 16.09
C PRO A 126 5.80 3.06 15.72
N GLN A 127 4.82 2.32 15.22
CA GLN A 127 5.02 1.01 14.63
C GLN A 127 4.55 1.06 13.16
N ILE A 128 5.45 0.84 12.23
CA ILE A 128 5.22 1.01 10.80
C ILE A 128 5.66 -0.27 10.08
N LEU A 129 4.75 -0.83 9.27
CA LEU A 129 5.03 -1.91 8.33
C LEU A 129 5.01 -1.34 6.91
N ILE A 130 6.14 -1.37 6.24
CA ILE A 130 6.25 -1.02 4.83
C ILE A 130 6.00 -2.29 4.02
N VAL A 131 5.02 -2.25 3.12
CA VAL A 131 4.72 -3.35 2.21
C VAL A 131 5.05 -2.92 0.79
N THR A 132 5.95 -3.65 0.11
CA THR A 132 6.17 -3.46 -1.33
C THR A 132 4.93 -3.97 -2.07
N PRO A 133 4.29 -3.16 -2.94
CA PRO A 133 3.17 -3.65 -3.73
C PRO A 133 3.59 -4.73 -4.72
N GLN A 134 2.65 -5.54 -5.17
CA GLN A 134 2.88 -6.51 -6.24
C GLN A 134 3.41 -5.80 -7.50
N ASN A 135 4.37 -6.41 -8.18
CA ASN A 135 4.94 -5.88 -9.41
C ASN A 135 3.90 -5.78 -10.51
N ILE A 136 3.98 -4.70 -11.27
CA ILE A 136 3.18 -4.52 -12.48
C ILE A 136 3.67 -5.50 -13.56
N GLY A 137 2.76 -6.24 -14.17
CA GLY A 137 3.03 -7.09 -15.31
C GLY A 137 3.36 -6.24 -16.55
N LYS A 138 4.29 -6.67 -17.38
CA LYS A 138 4.70 -5.91 -18.57
C LYS A 138 3.55 -5.70 -19.56
N GLU A 139 2.61 -6.61 -19.58
CA GLU A 139 1.45 -6.63 -20.46
C GLU A 139 0.49 -5.45 -20.22
N TYR A 140 0.62 -4.71 -19.09
CA TYR A 140 -0.16 -3.49 -18.84
C TYR A 140 -0.06 -2.47 -19.99
N GLU A 141 1.07 -2.45 -20.72
CA GLU A 141 1.30 -1.55 -21.85
C GLU A 141 0.32 -1.77 -23.02
N ASN A 142 -0.35 -2.94 -23.05
CA ASN A 142 -1.38 -3.29 -24.04
C ASN A 142 -2.79 -3.28 -23.45
N SER A 143 -2.95 -2.81 -22.22
CA SER A 143 -4.22 -2.81 -21.49
C SER A 143 -4.92 -1.44 -21.49
N ASN A 144 -6.11 -1.38 -20.92
CA ASN A 144 -6.90 -0.15 -20.77
C ASN A 144 -6.23 0.92 -19.89
N VAL A 145 -5.25 0.55 -19.04
CA VAL A 145 -4.53 1.48 -18.18
C VAL A 145 -3.27 2.06 -18.82
N ALA A 146 -2.84 1.56 -19.98
CA ALA A 146 -1.63 2.00 -20.66
C ALA A 146 -1.56 3.52 -20.85
N GLY A 147 -2.64 4.15 -21.32
CA GLY A 147 -2.71 5.60 -21.53
C GLY A 147 -2.60 6.43 -20.25
N THR A 148 -3.04 5.88 -19.10
CA THR A 148 -2.96 6.55 -17.80
C THR A 148 -1.62 6.33 -17.12
N MET A 149 -1.03 5.14 -17.28
CA MET A 149 0.23 4.76 -16.66
C MET A 149 1.44 5.28 -17.47
N GLY A 150 1.38 5.25 -18.80
CA GLY A 150 2.53 5.53 -19.66
C GLY A 150 3.54 4.38 -19.64
N ASN A 151 4.78 4.67 -20.02
CA ASN A 151 5.82 3.65 -20.23
C ASN A 151 6.67 3.37 -18.99
N GLY A 152 7.24 2.16 -18.92
CA GLY A 152 8.30 1.80 -17.97
C GLY A 152 7.81 1.53 -16.53
N CYS A 153 6.50 1.40 -16.30
CA CYS A 153 5.97 1.19 -14.94
C CYS A 153 6.35 -0.19 -14.39
N ALA A 154 6.37 -1.21 -15.23
CA ALA A 154 6.75 -2.56 -14.82
C ALA A 154 8.19 -2.64 -14.32
N GLU A 155 9.14 -2.02 -15.02
CA GLU A 155 10.55 -1.97 -14.59
C GLU A 155 10.73 -1.20 -13.30
N LYS A 156 10.07 -0.05 -13.18
CA LYS A 156 10.13 0.79 -11.96
C LYS A 156 9.56 0.04 -10.76
N SER A 157 8.45 -0.69 -10.93
CA SER A 157 7.80 -1.45 -9.85
C SER A 157 8.73 -2.53 -9.28
N ARG A 158 9.48 -3.24 -10.12
CA ARG A 158 10.47 -4.25 -9.70
C ARG A 158 11.60 -3.69 -8.84
N GLY A 159 11.93 -2.42 -9.02
CA GLY A 159 12.96 -1.76 -8.22
C GLY A 159 12.51 -1.34 -6.81
N LEU A 160 11.21 -1.40 -6.50
CA LEU A 160 10.68 -0.91 -5.22
C LEU A 160 11.08 -1.79 -4.03
N ALA A 161 11.16 -3.12 -4.22
CA ALA A 161 11.46 -4.05 -3.14
C ALA A 161 12.78 -3.71 -2.43
N ALA A 162 13.87 -3.59 -3.20
CA ALA A 162 15.19 -3.27 -2.65
C ALA A 162 15.22 -1.90 -1.95
N GLU A 163 14.53 -0.90 -2.51
CA GLU A 163 14.45 0.43 -1.89
C GLU A 163 13.67 0.40 -0.59
N TYR A 164 12.54 -0.30 -0.53
CA TYR A 164 11.67 -0.33 0.65
C TYR A 164 12.27 -1.16 1.79
N GLU A 165 12.94 -2.27 1.47
CA GLU A 165 13.69 -3.05 2.46
C GLU A 165 14.81 -2.21 3.09
N ARG A 166 15.59 -1.52 2.25
CA ARG A 166 16.64 -0.59 2.72
C ARG A 166 16.08 0.51 3.62
N ILE A 167 14.93 1.10 3.24
CA ILE A 167 14.26 2.16 4.00
C ILE A 167 13.76 1.60 5.34
N ALA A 168 13.13 0.44 5.34
CA ALA A 168 12.66 -0.20 6.57
C ALA A 168 13.81 -0.41 7.55
N GLY A 169 14.96 -0.95 7.09
CA GLY A 169 16.15 -1.09 7.92
C GLY A 169 16.70 0.24 8.43
N GLN A 170 16.69 1.30 7.60
CA GLN A 170 17.18 2.63 7.98
C GLN A 170 16.37 3.30 9.08
N PHE A 171 15.04 3.09 9.10
CA PHE A 171 14.13 3.75 10.04
C PHE A 171 13.61 2.83 11.15
N GLY A 172 14.08 1.58 11.21
CA GLY A 172 13.59 0.60 12.19
C GLY A 172 12.12 0.21 11.97
N CYS A 173 11.65 0.27 10.73
CA CYS A 173 10.33 -0.19 10.34
C CYS A 173 10.33 -1.70 10.04
N TYR A 174 9.17 -2.33 10.17
CA TYR A 174 8.96 -3.68 9.67
C TYR A 174 8.81 -3.66 8.14
N TYR A 175 9.11 -4.78 7.50
CA TYR A 175 9.08 -4.92 6.06
C TYR A 175 8.40 -6.20 5.61
N LEU A 176 7.67 -6.13 4.51
CA LEU A 176 7.09 -7.26 3.79
C LEU A 176 7.11 -6.97 2.28
N ASP A 177 7.63 -7.90 1.48
CA ASP A 177 7.46 -7.85 0.03
C ASP A 177 6.19 -8.64 -0.37
N ALA A 178 5.19 -7.95 -0.96
CA ALA A 178 3.99 -8.63 -1.46
C ALA A 178 4.32 -9.67 -2.53
N ASN A 179 5.40 -9.50 -3.30
CA ASN A 179 5.82 -10.46 -4.32
C ASN A 179 6.31 -11.81 -3.75
N GLU A 180 6.71 -11.83 -2.47
CA GLU A 180 7.08 -13.07 -1.79
C GLU A 180 5.86 -13.84 -1.30
N VAL A 181 4.78 -13.18 -0.94
CA VAL A 181 3.59 -13.80 -0.33
C VAL A 181 2.43 -13.98 -1.31
N VAL A 182 2.33 -13.14 -2.33
CA VAL A 182 1.33 -13.22 -3.40
C VAL A 182 1.93 -14.00 -4.57
N LYS A 183 1.46 -15.20 -4.79
CA LYS A 183 1.90 -16.07 -5.92
C LYS A 183 0.97 -16.00 -7.11
N ALA A 184 -0.28 -15.56 -6.90
CA ALA A 184 -1.19 -15.26 -7.99
C ALA A 184 -0.63 -14.10 -8.83
N ALA A 185 -0.65 -14.24 -10.15
CA ALA A 185 -0.35 -13.12 -11.04
C ALA A 185 -1.35 -11.97 -10.82
N PRO A 186 -1.00 -10.72 -11.14
CA PRO A 186 -2.00 -9.67 -11.30
C PRO A 186 -3.08 -10.11 -12.29
N ASN A 187 -4.25 -9.48 -12.23
CA ASN A 187 -5.33 -9.81 -13.18
C ASN A 187 -4.88 -9.59 -14.64
N ASP A 188 -5.51 -10.28 -15.56
CA ASP A 188 -5.19 -10.29 -17.01
C ASP A 188 -5.86 -9.15 -17.79
N ILE A 189 -6.55 -8.22 -17.12
CA ILE A 189 -7.20 -7.05 -17.72
C ILE A 189 -6.27 -5.85 -17.75
N ASP A 190 -5.67 -5.52 -16.61
CA ASP A 190 -4.77 -4.37 -16.46
C ASP A 190 -3.35 -4.73 -15.98
N HIS A 191 -3.12 -5.98 -15.59
CA HIS A 191 -1.83 -6.54 -15.17
C HIS A 191 -1.15 -5.81 -14.00
N MET A 192 -1.94 -5.13 -13.15
CA MET A 192 -1.41 -4.40 -11.98
C MET A 192 -2.24 -4.55 -10.71
N HIS A 193 -3.55 -4.82 -10.84
CA HIS A 193 -4.39 -5.00 -9.67
C HIS A 193 -4.47 -6.47 -9.26
N LEU A 194 -4.59 -6.68 -7.95
CA LEU A 194 -4.72 -7.99 -7.36
C LEU A 194 -5.99 -8.69 -7.85
N THR A 195 -5.88 -10.00 -8.07
CA THR A 195 -7.05 -10.88 -8.20
C THR A 195 -7.64 -11.18 -6.82
N LYS A 196 -8.82 -11.77 -6.77
CA LYS A 196 -9.41 -12.30 -5.52
C LYS A 196 -8.44 -13.22 -4.78
N GLU A 197 -7.75 -14.11 -5.50
CA GLU A 197 -6.72 -14.98 -4.93
C GLU A 197 -5.54 -14.16 -4.39
N GLY A 198 -5.07 -13.16 -5.15
CA GLY A 198 -4.01 -12.24 -4.72
C GLY A 198 -4.37 -11.51 -3.43
N HIS A 199 -5.60 -11.03 -3.30
CA HIS A 199 -6.10 -10.42 -2.05
C HIS A 199 -6.05 -11.41 -0.88
N SER A 200 -6.47 -12.66 -1.07
CA SER A 200 -6.43 -13.69 -0.02
C SER A 200 -5.00 -14.02 0.42
N GLN A 201 -4.08 -14.15 -0.54
CA GLN A 201 -2.68 -14.43 -0.27
C GLN A 201 -2.00 -13.26 0.46
N LEU A 202 -2.27 -12.02 0.03
CA LEU A 202 -1.76 -10.81 0.68
C LEU A 202 -2.27 -10.70 2.12
N ALA A 203 -3.58 -10.90 2.34
CA ALA A 203 -4.16 -10.92 3.69
C ALA A 203 -3.47 -11.92 4.60
N SER A 204 -3.24 -13.14 4.11
CA SER A 204 -2.55 -14.20 4.86
C SER A 204 -1.09 -13.83 5.19
N GLY A 205 -0.39 -13.21 4.25
CA GLY A 205 0.99 -12.73 4.44
C GLY A 205 1.07 -11.63 5.49
N ILE A 206 0.20 -10.62 5.36
CA ILE A 206 0.15 -9.49 6.31
C ILE A 206 -0.31 -9.96 7.70
N THR A 207 -1.29 -10.88 7.79
CA THR A 207 -1.71 -11.45 9.08
C THR A 207 -0.53 -12.07 9.82
N ARG A 208 0.24 -12.95 9.16
CA ARG A 208 1.43 -13.55 9.79
C ARG A 208 2.41 -12.49 10.26
N LYS A 209 2.66 -11.48 9.43
CA LYS A 209 3.59 -10.39 9.78
C LYS A 209 3.11 -9.57 10.97
N ILE A 210 1.83 -9.25 11.05
CA ILE A 210 1.25 -8.52 12.18
C ILE A 210 1.37 -9.31 13.49
N MET A 211 1.11 -10.62 13.45
CA MET A 211 1.26 -11.49 14.63
C MET A 211 2.69 -11.62 15.14
N GLU A 212 3.70 -11.26 14.33
CA GLU A 212 5.10 -11.16 14.75
C GLU A 212 5.41 -9.80 15.42
N ILE A 213 4.60 -8.77 15.13
CA ILE A 213 4.84 -7.38 15.55
C ILE A 213 4.09 -7.03 16.84
N ILE A 214 2.81 -7.40 16.90
CA ILE A 214 1.91 -6.97 17.99
C ILE A 214 1.04 -8.10 18.54
#